data_78110111e6d6c1fc830752d241736e6c
#
_entry.id   78110111e6d6c1fc830752d241736e6c
#
_cell.length_a   1.000
_cell.length_b   1.000
_cell.length_c   1.000
_cell.angle_alpha   90.00
_cell.angle_beta   90.00
_cell.angle_gamma   90.00
#
_symmetry.space_group_name_H-M   'P 1'
#
loop_
_entity.id
_entity.type
_entity.pdbx_description
1 polymer ?
#
loop_
_entity_poly.entity_id
_entity_poly.type
_entity_poly.pdbx_seq_one_letter_code
_entity_poly.pdbx_strand_id
1 'polypeptide(L)'
;EDMTFEGKAKVDFTHHGSWEDDGAYKPINLIRLTNSWMRRVGFRSVSEASSIVNSSNVSVYDVVIDGNRGHAAIRSQASSRVFIGKVTDKSNGFLIDNKNVYEQGAGQYHACGVSKQSIGAVIWNVDWGTDGCFESHATQPRATLIDRCTGGFMRFRQGGDYNQMPNHLADLTLWNFNAKNNVADSPFIWWDNNSLWWKFLPPIVVGYGGSIHFDESQMKLNEEQGNTVTPYSLYEAQLRKRLGAVPAWLNSLQ
;
A
#
# COMPACT_ATOMS: atom_id res chain seq x y z
N GLU A 1 -2.11 1.87 21.45
CA GLU A 1 -0.72 1.48 21.25
C GLU A 1 -0.34 0.27 22.11
N ASP A 2 0.80 -0.37 21.80
CA ASP A 2 1.40 -1.47 22.58
C ASP A 2 0.47 -2.69 22.74
N MET A 3 -0.10 -3.15 21.63
CA MET A 3 -1.00 -4.30 21.62
C MET A 3 -0.87 -5.11 20.32
N THR A 4 -1.27 -6.36 20.40
CA THR A 4 -1.34 -7.25 19.24
C THR A 4 -2.76 -7.80 19.11
N PHE A 5 -3.29 -7.74 17.92
CA PHE A 5 -4.53 -8.40 17.54
C PHE A 5 -4.22 -9.72 16.85
N GLU A 6 -4.86 -10.78 17.28
CA GLU A 6 -4.73 -12.10 16.67
C GLU A 6 -6.04 -12.53 16.04
N GLY A 7 -6.01 -12.80 14.75
CA GLY A 7 -7.11 -13.37 13.97
C GLY A 7 -6.91 -14.87 13.77
N LYS A 8 -7.70 -15.42 12.85
CA LYS A 8 -7.63 -16.83 12.46
C LYS A 8 -7.66 -16.99 10.95
N ALA A 9 -6.98 -16.09 10.23
CA ALA A 9 -6.84 -16.23 8.80
C ALA A 9 -6.21 -17.60 8.48
N LYS A 10 -6.79 -18.29 7.51
CA LYS A 10 -6.38 -19.64 7.15
C LYS A 10 -5.07 -19.63 6.36
N VAL A 11 -4.38 -20.76 6.35
CA VAL A 11 -3.10 -20.92 5.63
C VAL A 11 -3.27 -20.79 4.12
N ASP A 12 -4.40 -21.28 3.59
CA ASP A 12 -4.71 -21.36 2.17
C ASP A 12 -5.57 -20.20 1.67
N PHE A 13 -5.23 -19.00 2.07
CA PHE A 13 -5.92 -17.79 1.62
C PHE A 13 -6.18 -17.80 0.11
N THR A 14 -7.40 -17.48 -0.28
CA THR A 14 -7.79 -17.29 -1.67
C THR A 14 -8.53 -15.95 -1.80
N HIS A 15 -8.00 -15.05 -2.62
CA HIS A 15 -8.61 -13.76 -2.87
C HIS A 15 -10.05 -13.92 -3.37
N HIS A 16 -10.99 -13.36 -2.64
CA HIS A 16 -12.44 -13.52 -2.86
C HIS A 16 -12.95 -14.96 -2.85
N GLY A 17 -12.23 -15.85 -2.16
CA GLY A 17 -12.64 -17.25 -2.02
C GLY A 17 -13.80 -17.45 -1.06
N SER A 18 -13.86 -16.66 -0.01
CA SER A 18 -14.93 -16.69 0.99
C SER A 18 -14.94 -15.39 1.81
N TRP A 19 -15.99 -15.19 2.60
CA TRP A 19 -16.03 -14.08 3.57
C TRP A 19 -14.91 -14.16 4.62
N GLU A 20 -14.43 -15.36 4.93
CA GLU A 20 -13.31 -15.56 5.84
C GLU A 20 -11.99 -15.04 5.25
N ASP A 21 -11.82 -15.21 3.96
CA ASP A 21 -10.66 -14.67 3.25
C ASP A 21 -10.69 -13.14 3.23
N ASP A 22 -11.86 -12.57 2.93
CA ASP A 22 -11.96 -11.14 2.63
C ASP A 22 -12.00 -10.24 3.86
N GLY A 23 -12.65 -10.63 4.94
CA GLY A 23 -12.82 -9.66 6.01
C GLY A 23 -13.28 -10.19 7.38
N ALA A 24 -13.37 -11.52 7.57
CA ALA A 24 -13.85 -12.10 8.83
C ALA A 24 -13.01 -11.72 10.05
N TYR A 25 -11.72 -11.55 9.84
CA TYR A 25 -10.75 -11.26 10.89
C TYR A 25 -10.13 -9.87 10.69
N LYS A 26 -10.97 -8.86 10.70
CA LYS A 26 -10.58 -7.46 10.69
C LYS A 26 -10.79 -6.85 12.08
N PRO A 27 -9.76 -6.77 12.91
CA PRO A 27 -9.91 -6.47 14.32
C PRO A 27 -10.29 -5.03 14.61
N ILE A 28 -9.89 -4.07 13.75
CA ILE A 28 -10.09 -2.65 14.03
C ILE A 28 -10.40 -1.84 12.78
N ASN A 29 -11.35 -0.92 12.91
CA ASN A 29 -11.59 0.16 11.96
C ASN A 29 -11.49 1.51 12.67
N LEU A 30 -10.77 2.44 12.07
CA LEU A 30 -10.63 3.83 12.52
C LEU A 30 -11.62 4.69 11.74
N ILE A 31 -12.80 4.94 12.31
CA ILE A 31 -13.92 5.56 11.61
C ILE A 31 -14.26 6.92 12.17
N ARG A 32 -14.37 7.94 11.29
CA ARG A 32 -14.77 9.31 11.63
C ARG A 32 -13.86 9.96 12.69
N LEU A 33 -12.58 9.66 12.61
CA LEU A 33 -11.58 10.22 13.51
C LEU A 33 -10.94 11.48 12.92
N THR A 34 -10.52 12.37 13.81
CA THR A 34 -9.69 13.52 13.46
C THR A 34 -8.52 13.63 14.42
N ASN A 35 -7.35 14.06 13.90
CA ASN A 35 -6.16 14.32 14.71
C ASN A 35 -5.78 13.14 15.64
N SER A 36 -5.84 11.93 15.11
CA SER A 36 -5.69 10.70 15.89
C SER A 36 -4.54 9.86 15.39
N TRP A 37 -4.09 8.93 16.20
CA TRP A 37 -3.03 8.02 15.81
C TRP A 37 -3.22 6.62 16.39
N MET A 38 -2.63 5.63 15.68
CA MET A 38 -2.41 4.27 16.14
C MET A 38 -0.95 3.92 15.88
N ARG A 39 -0.24 3.40 16.88
CA ARG A 39 1.19 3.05 16.74
C ARG A 39 1.58 1.87 17.63
N ARG A 40 2.69 1.22 17.27
CA ARG A 40 3.21 0.04 17.99
C ARG A 40 2.14 -1.03 18.17
N VAL A 41 1.56 -1.44 17.04
CA VAL A 41 0.47 -2.43 17.01
C VAL A 41 0.90 -3.60 16.14
N GLY A 42 0.66 -4.81 16.66
CA GLY A 42 0.83 -6.04 15.91
C GLY A 42 -0.52 -6.55 15.38
N PHE A 43 -0.50 -7.15 14.20
CA PHE A 43 -1.61 -7.89 13.62
C PHE A 43 -1.12 -9.26 13.19
N ARG A 44 -1.70 -10.32 13.72
CA ARG A 44 -1.30 -11.68 13.41
C ARG A 44 -2.46 -12.47 12.81
N SER A 45 -2.23 -13.08 11.65
CA SER A 45 -3.22 -13.93 10.95
C SER A 45 -4.59 -13.24 10.81
N VAL A 46 -4.60 -12.02 10.28
CA VAL A 46 -5.80 -11.21 10.07
C VAL A 46 -6.19 -11.20 8.59
N SER A 47 -7.49 -11.14 8.30
CA SER A 47 -7.97 -10.96 6.92
C SER A 47 -7.65 -9.55 6.39
N GLU A 48 -7.89 -8.53 7.20
CA GLU A 48 -7.45 -7.17 6.98
C GLU A 48 -6.90 -6.61 8.31
N ALA A 49 -5.79 -5.90 8.29
CA ALA A 49 -5.24 -5.34 9.51
C ALA A 49 -6.09 -4.17 10.01
N SER A 50 -6.33 -3.17 9.19
CA SER A 50 -7.12 -2.00 9.58
C SER A 50 -7.60 -1.19 8.39
N SER A 51 -8.70 -0.46 8.56
CA SER A 51 -9.13 0.59 7.64
C SER A 51 -9.33 1.92 8.36
N ILE A 52 -8.89 3.00 7.71
CA ILE A 52 -9.10 4.38 8.15
C ILE A 52 -10.21 4.95 7.26
N VAL A 53 -11.39 5.17 7.83
CA VAL A 53 -12.61 5.44 7.05
C VAL A 53 -13.21 6.79 7.44
N ASN A 54 -13.54 7.62 6.45
CA ASN A 54 -14.17 8.94 6.66
C ASN A 54 -13.46 9.79 7.73
N SER A 55 -12.14 9.76 7.71
CA SER A 55 -11.29 10.33 8.76
C SER A 55 -10.34 11.39 8.20
N SER A 56 -9.76 12.21 9.05
CA SER A 56 -8.85 13.28 8.65
C SER A 56 -7.70 13.46 9.64
N ASN A 57 -6.47 13.67 9.12
CA ASN A 57 -5.27 13.82 9.94
C ASN A 57 -5.05 12.61 10.88
N VAL A 58 -5.14 11.41 10.33
CA VAL A 58 -4.92 10.16 11.09
C VAL A 58 -3.57 9.58 10.70
N SER A 59 -2.78 9.19 11.69
CA SER A 59 -1.49 8.55 11.51
C SER A 59 -1.52 7.13 12.05
N VAL A 60 -1.12 6.16 11.22
CA VAL A 60 -0.92 4.76 11.62
C VAL A 60 0.53 4.40 11.33
N TYR A 61 1.29 4.05 12.35
CA TYR A 61 2.72 3.81 12.17
C TYR A 61 3.32 2.87 13.20
N ASP A 62 4.50 2.34 12.88
CA ASP A 62 5.21 1.34 13.69
C ASP A 62 4.32 0.12 13.92
N VAL A 63 3.99 -0.53 12.80
CA VAL A 63 3.06 -1.67 12.76
C VAL A 63 3.78 -2.89 12.19
N VAL A 64 3.53 -4.05 12.81
CA VAL A 64 3.96 -5.34 12.29
C VAL A 64 2.74 -6.18 11.94
N ILE A 65 2.74 -6.74 10.75
CA ILE A 65 1.72 -7.70 10.30
C ILE A 65 2.45 -9.03 10.06
N ASP A 66 1.97 -10.12 10.65
CA ASP A 66 2.58 -11.44 10.54
C ASP A 66 1.56 -12.59 10.55
N GLY A 67 2.06 -13.82 10.58
CA GLY A 67 1.23 -15.03 10.56
C GLY A 67 0.69 -15.34 9.16
N ASN A 68 -0.50 -15.92 9.07
CA ASN A 68 -1.13 -16.23 7.79
C ASN A 68 -1.61 -14.95 7.10
N ARG A 69 -1.34 -14.87 5.80
CA ARG A 69 -1.80 -13.75 5.00
C ARG A 69 -3.32 -13.69 4.89
N GLY A 70 -3.83 -12.51 4.64
CA GLY A 70 -5.22 -12.26 4.31
C GLY A 70 -5.34 -11.26 3.16
N HIS A 71 -6.47 -10.60 3.09
CA HIS A 71 -6.88 -9.76 1.97
C HIS A 71 -6.11 -8.43 1.91
N ALA A 72 -5.96 -7.73 3.04
CA ALA A 72 -5.34 -6.40 2.99
C ALA A 72 -4.59 -6.01 4.28
N ALA A 73 -3.57 -5.17 4.12
CA ALA A 73 -2.89 -4.53 5.23
C ALA A 73 -3.70 -3.32 5.76
N ILE A 74 -3.28 -2.11 5.49
CA ILE A 74 -3.92 -0.90 6.01
C ILE A 74 -4.43 -0.06 4.85
N ARG A 75 -5.71 0.31 4.90
CA ARG A 75 -6.36 1.03 3.81
C ARG A 75 -6.93 2.38 4.27
N SER A 76 -6.59 3.45 3.55
CA SER A 76 -7.25 4.75 3.68
C SER A 76 -8.47 4.81 2.76
N GLN A 77 -9.66 5.02 3.33
CA GLN A 77 -10.92 5.03 2.59
C GLN A 77 -11.69 6.33 2.87
N ALA A 78 -12.04 7.07 1.83
CA ALA A 78 -12.78 8.33 1.94
C ALA A 78 -12.17 9.27 3.00
N SER A 79 -10.88 9.26 3.14
CA SER A 79 -10.16 9.97 4.21
C SER A 79 -9.18 10.99 3.63
N SER A 80 -8.78 11.95 4.43
CA SER A 80 -7.85 12.99 3.98
C SER A 80 -6.64 13.12 4.91
N ARG A 81 -5.48 13.38 4.31
CA ARG A 81 -4.24 13.60 5.06
C ARG A 81 -3.94 12.45 6.04
N VAL A 82 -3.94 11.24 5.52
CA VAL A 82 -3.61 10.01 6.24
C VAL A 82 -2.13 9.74 6.09
N PHE A 83 -1.48 9.41 7.19
CA PHE A 83 -0.10 8.91 7.20
C PHE A 83 -0.09 7.44 7.61
N ILE A 84 0.48 6.59 6.77
CA ILE A 84 0.75 5.17 7.05
C ILE A 84 2.26 5.01 6.95
N GLY A 85 2.93 4.71 8.05
CA GLY A 85 4.39 4.70 8.06
C GLY A 85 5.03 3.61 8.90
N LYS A 86 6.23 3.17 8.54
CA LYS A 86 6.95 2.12 9.26
C LYS A 86 6.05 0.90 9.51
N VAL A 87 5.50 0.35 8.45
CA VAL A 87 4.76 -0.91 8.48
C VAL A 87 5.65 -2.00 7.91
N THR A 88 5.79 -3.11 8.63
CA THR A 88 6.48 -4.29 8.14
C THR A 88 5.50 -5.44 8.05
N ASP A 89 5.19 -5.85 6.84
CA ASP A 89 4.30 -6.98 6.58
C ASP A 89 5.12 -8.23 6.26
N LYS A 90 5.09 -9.17 7.20
CA LYS A 90 5.78 -10.46 7.13
C LYS A 90 4.82 -11.64 6.99
N SER A 91 3.58 -11.38 6.60
CA SER A 91 2.56 -12.42 6.45
C SER A 91 3.01 -13.49 5.47
N ASN A 92 2.69 -14.74 5.78
CA ASN A 92 3.06 -15.90 4.99
C ASN A 92 1.91 -16.38 4.12
N GLY A 93 2.19 -16.82 2.91
CA GLY A 93 1.17 -17.28 1.99
C GLY A 93 1.71 -17.82 0.69
N PHE A 94 0.82 -18.10 -0.23
CA PHE A 94 1.17 -18.59 -1.55
C PHE A 94 1.36 -17.45 -2.54
N LEU A 95 2.27 -17.60 -3.47
CA LEU A 95 2.36 -16.72 -4.65
C LEU A 95 1.06 -16.79 -5.45
N ILE A 96 0.65 -15.66 -5.99
CA ILE A 96 -0.68 -15.47 -6.59
C ILE A 96 -1.02 -16.51 -7.65
N ASP A 97 -0.08 -16.80 -8.53
CA ASP A 97 -0.29 -17.70 -9.68
C ASP A 97 0.24 -19.12 -9.43
N ASN A 98 0.79 -19.36 -8.26
CA ASN A 98 1.36 -20.64 -7.91
C ASN A 98 1.09 -21.02 -6.45
N LYS A 99 -0.11 -21.51 -6.20
CA LYS A 99 -0.55 -21.96 -4.88
C LYS A 99 0.22 -23.18 -4.33
N ASN A 100 1.09 -23.79 -5.13
CA ASN A 100 1.95 -24.88 -4.65
C ASN A 100 3.24 -24.38 -4.01
N VAL A 101 3.52 -23.09 -4.10
CA VAL A 101 4.69 -22.46 -3.49
C VAL A 101 4.23 -21.59 -2.32
N TYR A 102 4.49 -22.07 -1.11
CA TYR A 102 4.27 -21.29 0.10
C TYR A 102 5.48 -20.41 0.37
N GLU A 103 5.26 -19.13 0.55
CA GLU A 103 6.32 -18.13 0.76
C GLU A 103 6.19 -17.49 2.14
N GLN A 104 7.30 -17.45 2.86
CA GLN A 104 7.42 -16.69 4.08
C GLN A 104 7.69 -15.22 3.73
N GLY A 105 6.94 -14.31 4.37
CA GLY A 105 7.06 -12.89 4.06
C GLY A 105 6.46 -12.50 2.71
N ALA A 106 5.50 -13.27 2.21
CA ALA A 106 4.75 -12.92 1.01
C ALA A 106 4.03 -11.56 1.14
N GLY A 107 3.60 -11.23 2.35
CA GLY A 107 2.78 -10.05 2.65
C GLY A 107 1.29 -10.30 2.47
N GLN A 108 0.47 -9.38 2.92
CA GLN A 108 -0.96 -9.37 2.64
C GLN A 108 -1.20 -9.26 1.12
N TYR A 109 -2.30 -9.83 0.63
CA TYR A 109 -2.61 -9.80 -0.81
C TYR A 109 -2.64 -8.37 -1.38
N HIS A 110 -3.37 -7.48 -0.71
CA HIS A 110 -3.26 -6.04 -0.92
C HIS A 110 -2.41 -5.44 0.20
N ALA A 111 -1.36 -4.75 -0.15
CA ALA A 111 -0.55 -3.99 0.78
C ALA A 111 -1.30 -2.76 1.32
N CYS A 112 -0.59 -1.81 1.91
CA CYS A 112 -1.17 -0.53 2.25
C CYS A 112 -1.74 0.16 1.01
N GLY A 113 -2.93 0.72 1.10
CA GLY A 113 -3.62 1.23 -0.08
C GLY A 113 -4.62 2.36 0.20
N VAL A 114 -5.28 2.78 -0.88
CA VAL A 114 -6.26 3.87 -0.86
C VAL A 114 -7.53 3.49 -1.61
N SER A 115 -8.66 4.07 -1.21
CA SER A 115 -9.93 3.91 -1.91
C SER A 115 -10.90 5.05 -1.59
N LYS A 116 -12.05 5.08 -2.26
CA LYS A 116 -13.21 5.92 -1.93
C LYS A 116 -12.86 7.41 -1.78
N GLN A 117 -12.24 7.98 -2.81
CA GLN A 117 -11.90 9.42 -2.86
C GLN A 117 -10.95 9.88 -1.74
N SER A 118 -10.07 9.02 -1.28
CA SER A 118 -9.00 9.42 -0.36
C SER A 118 -8.11 10.49 -0.97
N ILE A 119 -7.70 11.49 -0.19
CA ILE A 119 -6.88 12.61 -0.64
C ILE A 119 -5.68 12.81 0.27
N GLY A 120 -4.49 12.92 -0.32
CA GLY A 120 -3.29 13.29 0.42
C GLY A 120 -2.83 12.20 1.39
N ALA A 121 -2.96 10.94 0.99
CA ALA A 121 -2.40 9.82 1.74
C ALA A 121 -0.89 9.73 1.50
N VAL A 122 -0.15 9.46 2.57
CA VAL A 122 1.29 9.17 2.52
C VAL A 122 1.51 7.77 3.06
N ILE A 123 2.13 6.92 2.25
CA ILE A 123 2.61 5.59 2.61
C ILE A 123 4.13 5.68 2.63
N TRP A 124 4.72 5.64 3.83
CA TRP A 124 6.12 5.99 4.04
C TRP A 124 6.89 4.87 4.73
N ASN A 125 8.03 4.48 4.16
CA ASN A 125 8.94 3.49 4.74
C ASN A 125 8.21 2.19 5.12
N VAL A 126 7.46 1.63 4.18
CA VAL A 126 6.69 0.40 4.35
C VAL A 126 7.35 -0.72 3.55
N ASP A 127 7.56 -1.87 4.21
CA ASP A 127 7.90 -3.13 3.56
C ASP A 127 6.67 -4.05 3.61
N TRP A 128 6.10 -4.36 2.46
CA TRP A 128 4.88 -5.17 2.38
C TRP A 128 5.05 -6.56 1.78
N GLY A 129 6.29 -7.05 1.80
CA GLY A 129 6.58 -8.39 1.30
C GLY A 129 6.70 -8.48 -0.23
N THR A 130 6.95 -9.69 -0.69
CA THR A 130 7.28 -9.94 -2.11
C THR A 130 6.05 -10.14 -2.98
N ASP A 131 4.95 -10.65 -2.41
CA ASP A 131 3.69 -10.95 -3.11
C ASP A 131 2.52 -10.07 -2.66
N GLY A 132 2.78 -9.02 -1.91
CA GLY A 132 1.85 -7.94 -1.65
C GLY A 132 1.92 -6.87 -2.74
N CYS A 133 0.88 -6.07 -2.90
CA CYS A 133 0.88 -4.96 -3.86
C CYS A 133 0.06 -3.78 -3.32
N PHE A 134 0.59 -2.56 -3.47
CA PHE A 134 -0.21 -1.36 -3.28
C PHE A 134 -1.51 -1.46 -4.07
N GLU A 135 -2.62 -1.19 -3.42
CA GLU A 135 -3.90 -1.14 -4.09
C GLU A 135 -4.49 0.27 -4.08
N SER A 136 -4.89 0.74 -5.26
CA SER A 136 -5.83 1.84 -5.38
C SER A 136 -7.18 1.27 -5.81
N HIS A 137 -8.10 1.15 -4.84
CA HIS A 137 -9.36 0.45 -5.02
C HIS A 137 -10.47 1.40 -5.47
N ALA A 138 -10.46 1.77 -6.74
CA ALA A 138 -11.44 2.60 -7.42
C ALA A 138 -11.95 3.85 -6.63
N THR A 139 -13.00 4.49 -7.13
CA THR A 139 -13.59 5.72 -6.59
C THR A 139 -12.64 6.89 -6.49
N GLN A 140 -11.65 6.94 -7.37
CA GLN A 140 -10.89 8.14 -7.67
C GLN A 140 -10.08 8.74 -6.51
N PRO A 141 -9.30 7.97 -5.75
CA PRO A 141 -8.31 8.55 -4.84
C PRO A 141 -7.35 9.47 -5.60
N ARG A 142 -6.74 10.41 -4.92
CA ARG A 142 -5.78 11.34 -5.52
C ARG A 142 -4.74 11.85 -4.53
N ALA A 143 -3.64 12.37 -5.06
CA ALA A 143 -2.53 12.89 -4.29
C ALA A 143 -2.00 11.88 -3.25
N THR A 144 -1.69 10.67 -3.72
CA THR A 144 -1.10 9.61 -2.90
C THR A 144 0.40 9.57 -3.12
N LEU A 145 1.16 9.62 -2.05
CA LEU A 145 2.62 9.48 -2.07
C LEU A 145 3.01 8.12 -1.47
N ILE A 146 3.71 7.32 -2.26
CA ILE A 146 4.39 6.09 -1.85
C ILE A 146 5.88 6.43 -1.77
N ASP A 147 6.42 6.53 -0.56
CA ASP A 147 7.74 7.10 -0.30
C ASP A 147 8.66 6.11 0.42
N ARG A 148 9.78 5.75 -0.17
CA ARG A 148 10.76 4.80 0.40
C ARG A 148 10.16 3.43 0.73
N CYS A 149 9.20 2.99 -0.02
CA CYS A 149 8.56 1.70 0.23
C CYS A 149 9.25 0.59 -0.55
N THR A 150 9.06 -0.62 -0.05
CA THR A 150 9.63 -1.83 -0.65
C THR A 150 8.57 -2.93 -0.67
N GLY A 151 8.54 -3.72 -1.74
CA GLY A 151 7.63 -4.87 -1.84
C GLY A 151 7.21 -5.18 -3.27
N GLY A 152 6.25 -6.06 -3.42
CA GLY A 152 5.73 -6.39 -4.75
C GLY A 152 4.98 -5.23 -5.40
N PHE A 153 5.00 -5.20 -6.71
CA PHE A 153 4.15 -4.31 -7.51
C PHE A 153 3.70 -5.07 -8.75
N MET A 154 2.43 -5.41 -8.86
CA MET A 154 1.94 -6.40 -9.81
C MET A 154 0.69 -5.93 -10.54
N ARG A 155 0.55 -6.37 -11.78
CA ARG A 155 -0.74 -6.36 -12.48
C ARG A 155 -1.75 -7.21 -11.71
N PHE A 156 -3.03 -6.97 -11.94
CA PHE A 156 -4.16 -7.72 -11.37
C PHE A 156 -4.35 -7.62 -9.85
N ARG A 157 -3.61 -6.73 -9.17
CA ARG A 157 -3.79 -6.46 -7.75
C ARG A 157 -4.52 -5.14 -7.47
N GLN A 158 -5.14 -4.58 -8.50
CA GLN A 158 -5.96 -3.38 -8.37
C GLN A 158 -7.42 -3.76 -8.50
N GLY A 159 -8.30 -3.09 -7.79
CA GLY A 159 -9.69 -3.48 -7.72
C GLY A 159 -10.68 -2.30 -7.69
N GLY A 160 -11.90 -2.64 -7.40
CA GLY A 160 -13.01 -1.72 -7.27
C GLY A 160 -14.07 -1.91 -8.35
N ASP A 161 -15.19 -1.23 -8.22
CA ASP A 161 -16.28 -1.27 -9.17
C ASP A 161 -15.90 -0.53 -10.47
N TYR A 162 -16.09 -1.17 -11.60
CA TYR A 162 -15.78 -0.58 -12.91
C TYR A 162 -16.54 0.73 -13.19
N ASN A 163 -17.71 0.91 -12.61
CA ASN A 163 -18.48 2.16 -12.71
C ASN A 163 -17.86 3.31 -11.93
N GLN A 164 -16.87 3.04 -11.12
CA GLN A 164 -16.22 3.99 -10.20
C GLN A 164 -14.75 4.27 -10.57
N MET A 165 -14.36 3.89 -11.78
CA MET A 165 -13.03 4.16 -12.30
C MET A 165 -12.82 5.67 -12.56
N PRO A 166 -11.60 6.15 -12.57
CA PRO A 166 -10.34 5.41 -12.49
C PRO A 166 -10.02 4.92 -11.07
N ASN A 167 -9.09 3.94 -11.00
CA ASN A 167 -8.55 3.45 -9.74
C ASN A 167 -7.88 4.59 -8.97
N HIS A 168 -7.09 5.41 -9.66
CA HIS A 168 -6.46 6.61 -9.10
C HIS A 168 -6.61 7.77 -10.08
N LEU A 169 -7.13 8.91 -9.61
CA LEU A 169 -7.50 10.02 -10.48
C LEU A 169 -6.31 10.93 -10.83
N ALA A 170 -5.48 11.28 -9.85
CA ALA A 170 -4.40 12.23 -10.10
C ALA A 170 -3.29 12.15 -9.04
N ASP A 171 -2.08 12.48 -9.48
CA ASP A 171 -0.93 12.72 -8.61
C ASP A 171 -0.57 11.52 -7.71
N LEU A 172 -0.66 10.29 -8.25
CA LEU A 172 0.01 9.14 -7.66
C LEU A 172 1.51 9.33 -7.85
N THR A 173 2.25 9.33 -6.76
CA THR A 173 3.70 9.50 -6.79
C THR A 173 4.39 8.33 -6.09
N LEU A 174 5.31 7.67 -6.80
CA LEU A 174 6.25 6.70 -6.24
C LEU A 174 7.62 7.40 -6.13
N TRP A 175 8.17 7.44 -4.93
CA TRP A 175 9.47 8.06 -4.67
C TRP A 175 10.41 7.07 -3.97
N ASN A 176 11.54 6.78 -4.59
CA ASN A 176 12.51 5.78 -4.11
C ASN A 176 11.84 4.45 -3.70
N PHE A 177 10.96 3.96 -4.59
CA PHE A 177 10.29 2.69 -4.41
C PHE A 177 11.18 1.54 -4.90
N ASN A 178 11.26 0.46 -4.14
CA ASN A 178 12.02 -0.73 -4.51
C ASN A 178 11.11 -1.95 -4.67
N ALA A 179 10.90 -2.40 -5.90
CA ALA A 179 10.09 -3.57 -6.20
C ALA A 179 10.87 -4.87 -5.98
N LYS A 180 10.30 -5.79 -5.22
CA LYS A 180 10.94 -7.05 -4.81
C LYS A 180 10.55 -8.27 -5.64
N ASN A 181 9.47 -8.23 -6.40
CA ASN A 181 9.02 -9.43 -7.09
C ASN A 181 9.25 -9.36 -8.60
N ASN A 182 9.35 -10.56 -9.20
CA ASN A 182 9.59 -10.78 -10.62
C ASN A 182 8.41 -11.45 -11.32
N VAL A 183 7.22 -11.43 -10.75
CA VAL A 183 6.08 -12.19 -11.26
C VAL A 183 5.52 -11.58 -12.56
N ALA A 184 5.93 -10.40 -12.93
CA ALA A 184 5.43 -9.74 -14.12
C ALA A 184 6.35 -9.98 -15.33
N ASP A 185 5.94 -10.86 -16.20
CA ASP A 185 6.59 -11.05 -17.52
C ASP A 185 6.34 -9.89 -18.48
N SER A 186 5.58 -8.91 -18.10
CA SER A 186 5.23 -7.76 -18.93
C SER A 186 5.22 -6.48 -18.12
N PRO A 187 5.47 -5.31 -18.75
CA PRO A 187 5.40 -4.01 -18.08
C PRO A 187 4.09 -3.82 -17.34
N PHE A 188 4.17 -3.19 -16.18
CA PHE A 188 2.97 -2.74 -15.48
C PHE A 188 2.31 -1.64 -16.31
N ILE A 189 1.10 -1.91 -16.78
CA ILE A 189 0.31 -0.99 -17.57
C ILE A 189 -0.57 -0.17 -16.62
N TRP A 190 -0.46 1.15 -16.69
CA TRP A 190 -1.25 2.04 -15.83
C TRP A 190 -2.69 2.22 -16.31
N TRP A 191 -2.90 2.20 -17.61
CA TRP A 191 -4.22 2.28 -18.21
C TRP A 191 -4.40 1.15 -19.22
N ASP A 192 -5.10 0.10 -18.83
CA ASP A 192 -5.37 -1.04 -19.69
C ASP A 192 -6.71 -0.86 -20.40
N ASN A 193 -6.67 -0.66 -21.72
CA ASN A 193 -7.87 -0.50 -22.52
C ASN A 193 -8.72 -1.79 -22.60
N ASN A 194 -8.11 -2.94 -22.37
CA ASN A 194 -8.79 -4.24 -22.40
C ASN A 194 -9.35 -4.64 -21.03
N SER A 195 -9.09 -3.88 -19.98
CA SER A 195 -9.59 -4.15 -18.64
C SER A 195 -10.63 -3.11 -18.23
N LEU A 196 -11.72 -3.55 -17.64
CA LEU A 196 -12.72 -2.69 -17.03
C LEU A 196 -12.25 -2.14 -15.67
N TRP A 197 -11.28 -2.80 -15.01
CA TRP A 197 -10.88 -2.52 -13.63
C TRP A 197 -9.46 -1.95 -13.49
N TRP A 198 -8.81 -1.59 -14.59
CA TRP A 198 -7.42 -1.17 -14.55
C TRP A 198 -7.22 0.16 -15.24
N LYS A 199 -7.46 1.22 -14.50
CA LYS A 199 -7.45 2.61 -15.00
C LYS A 199 -6.79 3.54 -14.00
N PHE A 200 -5.50 3.81 -14.19
CA PHE A 200 -4.79 4.85 -13.47
C PHE A 200 -4.51 6.01 -14.41
N LEU A 201 -4.76 7.23 -13.97
CA LEU A 201 -4.22 8.37 -14.68
C LEU A 201 -2.70 8.43 -14.49
N PRO A 202 -1.97 9.02 -15.45
CA PRO A 202 -0.52 8.98 -15.50
C PRO A 202 0.16 9.34 -14.16
N PRO A 203 0.92 8.42 -13.55
CA PRO A 203 1.60 8.66 -12.29
C PRO A 203 2.94 9.37 -12.49
N ILE A 204 3.53 9.76 -11.35
CA ILE A 204 4.90 10.24 -11.23
C ILE A 204 5.72 9.16 -10.56
N VAL A 205 6.83 8.75 -11.17
CA VAL A 205 7.76 7.77 -10.60
C VAL A 205 9.17 8.34 -10.66
N VAL A 206 9.82 8.41 -9.50
CA VAL A 206 11.17 8.94 -9.36
C VAL A 206 12.00 8.07 -8.42
N GLY A 207 13.17 7.65 -8.86
CA GLY A 207 14.05 6.78 -8.07
C GLY A 207 13.47 5.38 -7.87
N TYR A 208 13.06 4.75 -8.95
CA TYR A 208 12.49 3.42 -8.92
C TYR A 208 13.56 2.34 -9.04
N GLY A 209 13.57 1.38 -8.10
CA GLY A 209 14.45 0.22 -8.11
C GLY A 209 13.69 -1.10 -8.21
N GLY A 210 14.42 -2.17 -8.59
CA GLY A 210 13.88 -3.52 -8.69
C GLY A 210 13.63 -3.98 -10.11
N SER A 211 12.96 -5.12 -10.25
CA SER A 211 12.84 -5.85 -11.51
C SER A 211 11.57 -5.57 -12.32
N ILE A 212 10.64 -4.81 -11.78
CA ILE A 212 9.40 -4.47 -12.49
C ILE A 212 9.66 -3.31 -13.43
N HIS A 213 9.11 -3.41 -14.62
CA HIS A 213 9.10 -2.33 -15.60
C HIS A 213 7.71 -1.73 -15.70
N PHE A 214 7.64 -0.42 -15.90
CA PHE A 214 6.41 0.30 -16.17
C PHE A 214 6.28 0.63 -17.66
N ASP A 215 5.05 0.75 -18.16
CA ASP A 215 4.79 1.36 -19.46
C ASP A 215 5.00 2.87 -19.35
N GLU A 216 6.16 3.33 -19.79
CA GLU A 216 6.57 4.74 -19.70
C GLU A 216 5.69 5.68 -20.51
N SER A 217 5.06 5.19 -21.59
CA SER A 217 4.17 5.98 -22.43
C SER A 217 2.91 6.46 -21.69
N GLN A 218 2.61 5.83 -20.55
CA GLN A 218 1.45 6.10 -19.72
C GLN A 218 1.80 6.85 -18.42
N MET A 219 3.02 7.37 -18.31
CA MET A 219 3.52 8.04 -17.12
C MET A 219 3.58 9.55 -17.32
N LYS A 220 3.28 10.32 -16.28
CA LYS A 220 3.45 11.77 -16.28
C LYS A 220 4.93 12.16 -16.17
N LEU A 221 5.68 11.39 -15.40
CA LEU A 221 7.11 11.54 -15.19
C LEU A 221 7.71 10.19 -14.82
N ASN A 222 8.84 9.84 -15.41
CA ASN A 222 9.68 8.72 -15.02
C ASN A 222 11.14 9.17 -15.00
N GLU A 223 11.72 9.28 -13.80
CA GLU A 223 13.11 9.74 -13.64
C GLU A 223 13.90 8.78 -12.75
N GLU A 224 15.20 8.66 -13.03
CA GLU A 224 16.14 7.91 -12.22
C GLU A 224 15.75 6.44 -11.98
N GLN A 225 15.30 5.78 -13.03
CA GLN A 225 15.05 4.34 -12.97
C GLN A 225 16.36 3.59 -12.70
N GLY A 226 16.32 2.67 -11.73
CA GLY A 226 17.48 1.91 -11.27
C GLY A 226 18.33 2.63 -10.21
N ASN A 227 18.08 3.90 -9.94
CA ASN A 227 18.84 4.70 -8.99
C ASN A 227 17.99 5.19 -7.83
N THR A 228 18.64 5.41 -6.69
CA THR A 228 18.04 6.13 -5.57
C THR A 228 18.31 7.62 -5.71
N VAL A 229 17.29 8.45 -5.51
CA VAL A 229 17.41 9.90 -5.66
C VAL A 229 17.50 10.63 -4.33
N THR A 230 17.99 11.86 -4.40
CA THR A 230 18.00 12.82 -3.28
C THR A 230 16.95 13.90 -3.52
N PRO A 231 16.11 14.24 -2.52
CA PRO A 231 16.14 13.74 -1.14
C PRO A 231 15.69 12.28 -1.04
N TYR A 232 16.26 11.52 -0.10
CA TYR A 232 15.95 10.10 0.07
C TYR A 232 14.47 9.85 0.38
N SER A 233 13.84 10.75 1.12
CA SER A 233 12.39 10.78 1.32
C SER A 233 11.82 12.13 0.89
N LEU A 234 10.87 12.10 -0.02
CA LEU A 234 10.14 13.30 -0.45
C LEU A 234 9.27 13.85 0.68
N TYR A 235 8.62 12.98 1.44
CA TYR A 235 7.78 13.38 2.58
C TYR A 235 8.58 14.12 3.65
N GLU A 236 9.72 13.58 4.03
CA GLU A 236 10.60 14.23 5.02
C GLU A 236 11.13 15.58 4.53
N ALA A 237 11.49 15.67 3.25
CA ALA A 237 11.91 16.92 2.65
C ALA A 237 10.79 17.98 2.65
N GLN A 238 9.56 17.57 2.36
CA GLN A 238 8.39 18.45 2.44
C GLN A 238 8.12 18.90 3.89
N LEU A 239 8.24 18.01 4.86
CA LEU A 239 8.11 18.37 6.29
C LEU A 239 9.20 19.36 6.71
N ARG A 240 10.46 19.11 6.36
CA ARG A 240 11.57 20.00 6.66
C ARG A 240 11.35 21.39 6.05
N LYS A 241 10.90 21.44 4.81
CA LYS A 241 10.60 22.71 4.14
C LYS A 241 9.45 23.47 4.83
N ARG A 242 8.42 22.77 5.27
CA ARG A 242 7.22 23.36 5.88
C ARG A 242 7.39 23.74 7.35
N LEU A 243 8.11 22.90 8.11
CA LEU A 243 8.21 23.00 9.58
C LEU A 243 9.60 23.46 10.07
N GLY A 244 10.58 23.61 9.17
CA GLY A 244 11.96 23.88 9.50
C GLY A 244 12.77 22.64 9.90
N ALA A 245 12.12 21.54 10.26
CA ALA A 245 12.76 20.30 10.64
C ALA A 245 11.83 19.11 10.40
N VAL A 246 12.39 17.91 10.36
CA VAL A 246 11.63 16.67 10.45
C VAL A 246 11.21 16.47 11.92
N PRO A 247 9.94 16.21 12.24
CA PRO A 247 9.50 16.00 13.61
C PRO A 247 10.25 14.86 14.31
N ALA A 248 10.56 15.03 15.59
CA ALA A 248 11.35 14.07 16.36
C ALA A 248 10.73 12.66 16.37
N TRP A 249 9.40 12.56 16.44
CA TRP A 249 8.71 11.28 16.43
C TRP A 249 8.91 10.51 15.10
N LEU A 250 9.04 11.23 13.98
CA LEU A 250 9.30 10.59 12.67
C LEU A 250 10.76 10.15 12.56
N ASN A 251 11.70 10.96 13.07
CA ASN A 251 13.11 10.58 13.12
C ASN A 251 13.36 9.31 13.95
N SER A 252 12.57 9.07 14.98
CA SER A 252 12.68 7.84 15.79
C SER A 252 12.18 6.57 15.09
N LEU A 253 11.56 6.70 13.92
CA LEU A 253 11.07 5.57 13.11
C LEU A 253 12.02 5.17 11.97
N GLN A 254 13.09 5.90 11.76
CA GLN A 254 14.09 5.67 10.69
C GLN A 254 14.95 4.42 10.90
#